data_e9105e1a87475a2ba84e0469a471d3f1
#
_entry.id   e9105e1a87475a2ba84e0469a471d3f1
#
_cell.length_a   1.000
_cell.length_b   1.000
_cell.length_c   1.000
_cell.angle_alpha   90.00
_cell.angle_beta   90.00
_cell.angle_gamma   90.00
#
_symmetry.space_group_name_H-M   'P 1'
#
loop_
_entity.id
_entity.type
_entity.pdbx_description
1 polymer ?
#
loop_
_entity_poly.entity_id
_entity_poly.type
_entity_poly.pdbx_seq_one_letter_code
_entity_poly.pdbx_strand_id
1 'polypeptide(L)'
;MTTMAGQSLDSSDIVRLFRRAAEGDLGAWERLVDQYARLIWSITADYKLVESDAADVCQTTWLRLLEHMDRIEHPDRVGSWLAATARNECLRSLAARKRVVLSQDCTELDEAVAHEPEIDERLLAAERAQVVRDALSSLPGRWQRLLEMLMADPPASYADISDELELPIGSIGPTRGRCLDRLRVLLQAT
;
A
#
# COMPACT_ATOMS: atom_id res chain seq x y z
N MET A 1 -19.42 -29.81 4.03
CA MET A 1 -18.60 -28.98 3.14
C MET A 1 -19.53 -27.99 2.46
N THR A 2 -19.75 -26.85 3.08
CA THR A 2 -20.66 -25.83 2.53
C THR A 2 -19.81 -24.66 2.10
N THR A 3 -19.61 -24.55 0.78
CA THR A 3 -18.95 -23.42 0.13
C THR A 3 -19.86 -22.21 0.28
N MET A 4 -19.57 -21.34 1.25
CA MET A 4 -20.19 -20.03 1.34
C MET A 4 -19.54 -19.14 0.26
N ALA A 5 -20.26 -18.94 -0.84
CA ALA A 5 -19.94 -17.95 -1.86
C ALA A 5 -19.81 -16.59 -1.18
N GLY A 6 -18.67 -15.91 -1.43
CA GLY A 6 -18.36 -14.61 -0.83
C GLY A 6 -19.41 -13.55 -1.20
N GLN A 7 -20.33 -13.28 -0.31
CA GLN A 7 -21.15 -12.08 -0.37
C GLN A 7 -20.21 -10.89 -0.08
N SER A 8 -20.04 -10.02 -1.05
CA SER A 8 -19.38 -8.74 -0.85
C SER A 8 -20.16 -7.98 0.24
N LEU A 9 -19.51 -7.75 1.38
CA LEU A 9 -20.10 -6.99 2.47
C LEU A 9 -20.31 -5.55 2.02
N ASP A 10 -21.44 -4.97 2.40
CA ASP A 10 -21.66 -3.55 2.15
C ASP A 10 -20.84 -2.68 3.14
N SER A 11 -20.76 -1.37 2.86
CA SER A 11 -19.98 -0.46 3.69
C SER A 11 -20.49 -0.41 5.15
N SER A 12 -21.78 -0.62 5.40
CA SER A 12 -22.37 -0.61 6.74
C SER A 12 -22.01 -1.86 7.53
N ASP A 13 -21.96 -3.00 6.86
CA ASP A 13 -21.51 -4.27 7.43
C ASP A 13 -20.02 -4.22 7.81
N ILE A 14 -19.20 -3.63 6.96
CA ILE A 14 -17.76 -3.45 7.22
C ILE A 14 -17.54 -2.57 8.46
N VAL A 15 -18.25 -1.45 8.58
CA VAL A 15 -18.16 -0.56 9.74
C VAL A 15 -18.56 -1.31 11.03
N ARG A 16 -19.63 -2.11 10.98
CA ARG A 16 -20.09 -2.89 12.12
C ARG A 16 -19.08 -3.97 12.53
N LEU A 17 -18.52 -4.70 11.56
CA LEU A 17 -17.49 -5.71 11.82
C LEU A 17 -16.23 -5.08 12.40
N PHE A 18 -15.78 -3.97 11.83
CA PHE A 18 -14.61 -3.26 12.29
C PHE A 18 -14.73 -2.81 13.74
N ARG A 19 -15.87 -2.20 14.12
CA ARG A 19 -16.12 -1.77 15.50
C ARG A 19 -16.13 -2.94 16.48
N ARG A 20 -16.80 -4.03 16.14
CA ARG A 20 -16.82 -5.24 16.98
C ARG A 20 -15.42 -5.85 17.13
N ALA A 21 -14.63 -5.88 16.04
CA ALA A 21 -13.25 -6.36 16.09
C ALA A 21 -12.38 -5.46 16.98
N ALA A 22 -12.55 -4.13 16.93
CA ALA A 22 -11.88 -3.17 17.81
C ALA A 22 -12.26 -3.36 19.30
N GLU A 23 -13.46 -3.85 19.57
CA GLU A 23 -13.93 -4.21 20.92
C GLU A 23 -13.45 -5.60 21.38
N GLY A 24 -12.64 -6.30 20.56
CA GLY A 24 -12.06 -7.60 20.88
C GLY A 24 -12.90 -8.80 20.44
N ASP A 25 -13.92 -8.62 19.61
CA ASP A 25 -14.70 -9.72 19.04
C ASP A 25 -13.90 -10.49 17.99
N LEU A 26 -13.39 -11.67 18.37
CA LEU A 26 -12.59 -12.53 17.50
C LEU A 26 -13.33 -12.98 16.24
N GLY A 27 -14.63 -13.27 16.33
CA GLY A 27 -15.42 -13.67 15.16
C GLY A 27 -15.60 -12.54 14.16
N ALA A 28 -15.68 -11.28 14.62
CA ALA A 28 -15.69 -10.11 13.75
C ALA A 28 -14.32 -9.88 13.11
N TRP A 29 -13.24 -10.11 13.86
CA TRP A 29 -11.88 -10.06 13.35
C TRP A 29 -11.64 -11.10 12.25
N GLU A 30 -11.98 -12.37 12.48
CA GLU A 30 -11.85 -13.44 11.48
C GLU A 30 -12.56 -13.07 10.17
N ARG A 31 -13.77 -12.53 10.26
CA ARG A 31 -14.52 -12.11 9.08
C ARG A 31 -13.89 -10.93 8.35
N LEU A 32 -13.25 -10.00 9.05
CA LEU A 32 -12.46 -8.93 8.42
C LEU A 32 -11.24 -9.51 7.69
N VAL A 33 -10.55 -10.45 8.31
CA VAL A 33 -9.42 -11.15 7.70
C VAL A 33 -9.86 -11.88 6.44
N ASP A 34 -10.92 -12.67 6.49
CA ASP A 34 -11.47 -13.40 5.33
C ASP A 34 -11.84 -12.46 4.18
N GLN A 35 -12.42 -11.29 4.51
CA GLN A 35 -12.83 -10.29 3.54
C GLN A 35 -11.65 -9.66 2.78
N TYR A 36 -10.53 -9.40 3.47
CA TYR A 36 -9.43 -8.62 2.92
C TYR A 36 -8.13 -9.40 2.68
N ALA A 37 -8.01 -10.65 3.15
CA ALA A 37 -6.81 -11.45 2.95
C ALA A 37 -6.44 -11.58 1.47
N ARG A 38 -7.43 -11.84 0.61
CA ARG A 38 -7.21 -11.97 -0.83
C ARG A 38 -6.72 -10.67 -1.48
N LEU A 39 -7.19 -9.51 -1.00
CA LEU A 39 -6.72 -8.20 -1.44
C LEU A 39 -5.24 -8.00 -1.09
N ILE A 40 -4.85 -8.31 0.15
CA ILE A 40 -3.46 -8.13 0.61
C ILE A 40 -2.53 -9.07 -0.18
N TRP A 41 -2.89 -10.35 -0.34
CA TRP A 41 -2.13 -11.31 -1.13
C TRP A 41 -1.99 -10.91 -2.59
N SER A 42 -3.04 -10.37 -3.24
CA SER A 42 -2.93 -9.90 -4.62
C SER A 42 -1.92 -8.76 -4.76
N ILE A 43 -1.87 -7.87 -3.75
CA ILE A 43 -0.89 -6.77 -3.73
C ILE A 43 0.53 -7.33 -3.61
N THR A 44 0.80 -8.29 -2.71
CA THR A 44 2.15 -8.87 -2.58
C THR A 44 2.59 -9.59 -3.86
N ALA A 45 1.67 -10.23 -4.56
CA ALA A 45 1.94 -10.88 -5.84
C ALA A 45 2.34 -9.88 -6.94
N ASP A 46 1.69 -8.69 -6.99
CA ASP A 46 2.02 -7.62 -7.93
C ASP A 46 3.46 -7.12 -7.76
N TYR A 47 4.01 -7.20 -6.53
CA TYR A 47 5.40 -6.83 -6.22
C TYR A 47 6.40 -7.97 -6.41
N LYS A 48 5.96 -9.13 -6.88
CA LYS A 48 6.82 -10.31 -7.13
C LYS A 48 7.71 -10.66 -5.91
N LEU A 49 7.19 -10.52 -4.71
CA LEU A 49 7.89 -10.90 -3.48
C LEU A 49 8.04 -12.43 -3.43
N VAL A 50 9.14 -12.91 -2.86
CA VAL A 50 9.26 -14.33 -2.51
C VAL A 50 8.23 -14.68 -1.43
N GLU A 51 7.82 -15.94 -1.34
CA GLU A 51 6.71 -16.38 -0.50
C GLU A 51 6.89 -16.00 0.98
N SER A 52 8.12 -16.11 1.51
CA SER A 52 8.43 -15.70 2.88
C SER A 52 8.19 -14.20 3.11
N ASP A 53 8.71 -13.35 2.21
CA ASP A 53 8.55 -11.90 2.32
C ASP A 53 7.08 -11.48 2.14
N ALA A 54 6.36 -12.17 1.24
CA ALA A 54 4.93 -11.93 1.05
C ALA A 54 4.13 -12.27 2.32
N ALA A 55 4.45 -13.38 2.98
CA ALA A 55 3.84 -13.77 4.25
C ALA A 55 4.14 -12.73 5.35
N ASP A 56 5.38 -12.26 5.45
CA ASP A 56 5.78 -11.24 6.42
C ASP A 56 5.07 -9.91 6.18
N VAL A 57 4.94 -9.49 4.92
CA VAL A 57 4.17 -8.29 4.55
C VAL A 57 2.69 -8.44 4.94
N CYS A 58 2.09 -9.61 4.67
CA CYS A 58 0.70 -9.87 5.06
C CYS A 58 0.54 -9.79 6.58
N GLN A 59 1.40 -10.47 7.34
CA GLN A 59 1.38 -10.45 8.80
C GLN A 59 1.56 -9.03 9.35
N THR A 60 2.56 -8.31 8.85
CA THR A 60 2.85 -6.92 9.28
C THR A 60 1.66 -6.00 8.99
N THR A 61 1.00 -6.16 7.84
CA THR A 61 -0.19 -5.37 7.48
C THR A 61 -1.31 -5.57 8.49
N TRP A 62 -1.57 -6.81 8.92
CA TRP A 62 -2.59 -7.10 9.94
C TRP A 62 -2.20 -6.59 11.33
N LEU A 63 -0.94 -6.72 11.72
CA LEU A 63 -0.44 -6.17 12.98
C LEU A 63 -0.63 -4.65 13.03
N ARG A 64 -0.29 -3.94 11.95
CA ARG A 64 -0.51 -2.50 11.86
C ARG A 64 -1.99 -2.13 11.92
N LEU A 65 -2.88 -2.94 11.36
CA LEU A 65 -4.31 -2.69 11.53
C LEU A 65 -4.70 -2.76 13.02
N LEU A 66 -4.26 -3.78 13.75
CA LEU A 66 -4.52 -3.93 15.19
C LEU A 66 -3.98 -2.74 15.99
N GLU A 67 -2.76 -2.28 15.69
CA GLU A 67 -2.12 -1.14 16.36
C GLU A 67 -2.85 0.19 16.13
N HIS A 68 -3.59 0.31 15.02
CA HIS A 68 -4.20 1.56 14.60
C HIS A 68 -5.73 1.53 14.61
N MET A 69 -6.37 0.44 15.03
CA MET A 69 -7.83 0.31 15.00
C MET A 69 -8.53 1.46 15.72
N ASP A 70 -8.00 1.87 16.87
CA ASP A 70 -8.58 2.96 17.69
C ASP A 70 -8.46 4.34 17.03
N ARG A 71 -7.59 4.48 16.01
CA ARG A 71 -7.30 5.75 15.33
C ARG A 71 -7.96 5.86 13.96
N ILE A 72 -8.57 4.79 13.46
CA ILE A 72 -9.24 4.78 12.16
C ILE A 72 -10.62 5.42 12.30
N GLU A 73 -10.72 6.66 11.88
CA GLU A 73 -11.97 7.45 11.92
C GLU A 73 -13.00 6.98 10.89
N HIS A 74 -12.55 6.38 9.77
CA HIS A 74 -13.38 5.95 8.65
C HIS A 74 -13.26 4.43 8.40
N PRO A 75 -13.93 3.58 9.21
CA PRO A 75 -13.90 2.13 9.05
C PRO A 75 -14.44 1.63 7.70
N ASP A 76 -15.33 2.39 7.07
CA ASP A 76 -15.83 2.15 5.71
C ASP A 76 -14.72 2.12 4.65
N ARG A 77 -13.54 2.72 4.95
CA ARG A 77 -12.37 2.79 4.07
C ARG A 77 -11.23 1.88 4.50
N VAL A 78 -11.45 0.96 5.43
CA VAL A 78 -10.41 0.06 5.94
C VAL A 78 -9.74 -0.75 4.81
N GLY A 79 -10.48 -1.16 3.79
CA GLY A 79 -9.90 -1.84 2.63
C GLY A 79 -8.86 -1.00 1.88
N SER A 80 -9.13 0.30 1.70
CA SER A 80 -8.17 1.22 1.08
C SER A 80 -6.95 1.46 1.96
N TRP A 81 -7.14 1.53 3.28
CA TRP A 81 -6.08 1.66 4.26
C TRP A 81 -5.17 0.42 4.25
N LEU A 82 -5.75 -0.78 4.28
CA LEU A 82 -5.02 -2.07 4.18
C LEU A 82 -4.23 -2.15 2.88
N ALA A 83 -4.83 -1.76 1.76
CA ALA A 83 -4.16 -1.76 0.47
C ALA A 83 -2.95 -0.80 0.43
N ALA A 84 -3.08 0.39 1.01
CA ALA A 84 -1.99 1.35 1.11
C ALA A 84 -0.88 0.83 2.02
N THR A 85 -1.24 0.28 3.19
CA THR A 85 -0.29 -0.29 4.15
C THR A 85 0.48 -1.46 3.54
N ALA A 86 -0.22 -2.41 2.89
CA ALA A 86 0.42 -3.54 2.22
C ALA A 86 1.42 -3.10 1.14
N ARG A 87 1.06 -2.10 0.31
CA ARG A 87 2.00 -1.55 -0.69
C ARG A 87 3.24 -0.96 -0.07
N ASN A 88 3.09 -0.19 1.00
CA ASN A 88 4.22 0.41 1.71
C ASN A 88 5.13 -0.66 2.31
N GLU A 89 4.56 -1.73 2.90
CA GLU A 89 5.35 -2.83 3.45
C GLU A 89 6.07 -3.63 2.33
N CYS A 90 5.43 -3.83 1.16
CA CYS A 90 6.11 -4.41 -0.02
C CYS A 90 7.34 -3.59 -0.42
N LEU A 91 7.19 -2.26 -0.53
CA LEU A 91 8.29 -1.36 -0.90
C LEU A 91 9.42 -1.39 0.14
N ARG A 92 9.08 -1.46 1.45
CA ARG A 92 10.07 -1.60 2.53
C ARG A 92 10.83 -2.92 2.44
N SER A 93 10.13 -4.03 2.21
CA SER A 93 10.73 -5.35 2.04
C SER A 93 11.72 -5.35 0.86
N LEU A 94 11.31 -4.83 -0.30
CA LEU A 94 12.18 -4.70 -1.47
C LEU A 94 13.41 -3.80 -1.20
N ALA A 95 13.22 -2.68 -0.50
CA ALA A 95 14.33 -1.78 -0.14
C ALA A 95 15.31 -2.43 0.85
N ALA A 96 14.81 -3.22 1.81
CA ALA A 96 15.63 -3.96 2.76
C ALA A 96 16.48 -5.03 2.04
N ARG A 97 15.88 -5.80 1.14
CA ARG A 97 16.62 -6.78 0.31
C ARG A 97 17.73 -6.12 -0.51
N LYS A 98 17.43 -4.99 -1.14
CA LYS A 98 18.44 -4.25 -1.92
C LYS A 98 19.63 -3.80 -1.05
N ARG A 99 19.39 -3.39 0.20
CA ARG A 99 20.46 -3.02 1.14
C ARG A 99 21.30 -4.23 1.56
N VAL A 100 20.68 -5.37 1.80
CA VAL A 100 21.39 -6.63 2.16
C VAL A 100 22.29 -7.06 1.01
N VAL A 101 21.81 -7.04 -0.23
CA VAL A 101 22.63 -7.36 -1.41
C VAL A 101 23.81 -6.40 -1.56
N LEU A 102 23.62 -5.10 -1.32
CA LEU A 102 24.71 -4.10 -1.40
C LEU A 102 25.72 -4.20 -0.24
N SER A 103 25.35 -4.78 0.90
CA SER A 103 26.25 -4.98 2.05
C SER A 103 26.98 -6.33 2.02
N GLN A 104 26.57 -7.26 1.18
CA GLN A 104 27.16 -8.60 1.02
C GLN A 104 28.20 -8.70 -0.10
N ASP A 105 28.66 -7.60 -0.67
CA ASP A 105 29.77 -7.59 -1.63
C ASP A 105 31.14 -7.95 -0.99
N CYS A 106 31.12 -8.58 0.18
CA CYS A 106 32.29 -9.24 0.80
C CYS A 106 31.86 -10.60 1.37
N THR A 107 32.16 -11.65 0.63
CA THR A 107 32.16 -13.10 0.95
C THR A 107 30.98 -13.94 0.48
N GLU A 108 31.33 -14.75 -0.54
CA GLU A 108 30.91 -16.13 -0.89
C GLU A 108 29.42 -16.48 -0.99
N LEU A 109 29.10 -16.75 -2.24
CA LEU A 109 28.16 -17.74 -2.82
C LEU A 109 27.40 -18.62 -1.82
N ASP A 110 26.09 -18.41 -1.75
CA ASP A 110 25.15 -19.52 -1.67
C ASP A 110 24.00 -19.26 -2.65
N GLU A 111 23.73 -20.27 -3.50
CA GLU A 111 22.82 -20.21 -4.64
C GLU A 111 21.37 -20.10 -4.21
N ALA A 112 20.93 -18.92 -3.79
CA ALA A 112 19.54 -18.57 -3.99
C ALA A 112 19.45 -17.96 -5.39
N VAL A 113 18.89 -18.69 -6.33
CA VAL A 113 18.55 -18.22 -7.67
C VAL A 113 17.64 -17.00 -7.53
N ALA A 114 18.26 -15.85 -7.29
CA ALA A 114 17.64 -14.59 -7.58
C ALA A 114 17.48 -14.58 -9.09
N HIS A 115 16.26 -14.76 -9.57
CA HIS A 115 15.92 -14.43 -10.94
C HIS A 115 16.31 -12.96 -11.11
N GLU A 116 17.51 -12.71 -11.64
CA GLU A 116 17.85 -11.39 -12.15
C GLU A 116 16.79 -11.08 -13.21
N PRO A 117 16.02 -10.01 -13.07
CA PRO A 117 15.09 -9.64 -14.12
C PRO A 117 15.91 -9.49 -15.40
N GLU A 118 15.49 -10.17 -16.46
CA GLU A 118 16.14 -10.06 -17.79
C GLU A 118 16.36 -8.58 -18.12
N ILE A 119 17.41 -8.28 -18.87
CA ILE A 119 17.77 -6.90 -19.26
C ILE A 119 16.54 -6.16 -19.81
N ASP A 120 15.68 -6.86 -20.53
CA ASP A 120 14.41 -6.34 -21.05
C ASP A 120 13.42 -5.97 -19.95
N GLU A 121 13.32 -6.73 -18.86
CA GLU A 121 12.46 -6.39 -17.71
C GLU A 121 12.96 -5.15 -16.96
N ARG A 122 14.27 -5.00 -16.83
CA ARG A 122 14.88 -3.79 -16.22
C ARG A 122 14.64 -2.55 -17.07
N LEU A 123 14.77 -2.68 -18.38
CA LEU A 123 14.50 -1.61 -19.33
C LEU A 123 13.03 -1.20 -19.30
N LEU A 124 12.11 -2.16 -19.37
CA LEU A 124 10.67 -1.91 -19.26
C LEU A 124 10.28 -1.29 -17.91
N ALA A 125 10.91 -1.71 -16.81
CA ALA A 125 10.69 -1.10 -15.50
C ALA A 125 11.19 0.35 -15.45
N ALA A 126 12.34 0.64 -16.07
CA ALA A 126 12.90 2.00 -16.16
C ALA A 126 12.03 2.91 -17.03
N GLU A 127 11.53 2.41 -18.17
CA GLU A 127 10.60 3.15 -19.03
C GLU A 127 9.28 3.45 -18.32
N ARG A 128 8.67 2.45 -17.64
CA ARG A 128 7.46 2.66 -16.84
C ARG A 128 7.68 3.68 -15.72
N ALA A 129 8.83 3.60 -15.04
CA ALA A 129 9.19 4.56 -14.00
C ALA A 129 9.37 5.97 -14.57
N GLN A 130 9.89 6.09 -15.80
CA GLN A 130 10.02 7.39 -16.49
C GLN A 130 8.64 7.97 -16.82
N VAL A 131 7.75 7.18 -17.41
CA VAL A 131 6.36 7.58 -17.70
C VAL A 131 5.64 8.09 -16.45
N VAL A 132 5.81 7.39 -15.32
CA VAL A 132 5.21 7.83 -14.04
C VAL A 132 5.84 9.14 -13.55
N ARG A 133 7.17 9.30 -13.66
CA ARG A 133 7.85 10.55 -13.28
C ARG A 133 7.37 11.73 -14.14
N ASP A 134 7.23 11.53 -15.44
CA ASP A 134 6.78 12.57 -16.37
C ASP A 134 5.31 12.95 -16.07
N ALA A 135 4.44 11.97 -15.79
CA ALA A 135 3.07 12.23 -15.38
C ALA A 135 3.00 12.99 -14.05
N LEU A 136 3.83 12.64 -13.06
CA LEU A 136 3.92 13.35 -11.78
C LEU A 136 4.40 14.79 -11.99
N SER A 137 5.44 15.00 -12.79
CA SER A 137 6.00 16.34 -13.09
C SER A 137 5.00 17.24 -13.82
N SER A 138 4.01 16.67 -14.50
CA SER A 138 2.93 17.39 -15.19
C SER A 138 1.79 17.84 -14.25
N LEU A 139 1.81 17.42 -12.99
CA LEU A 139 0.84 17.89 -12.00
C LEU A 139 1.21 19.29 -11.48
N PRO A 140 0.23 20.09 -10.99
CA PRO A 140 0.54 21.32 -10.26
C PRO A 140 1.48 21.04 -9.06
N GLY A 141 2.49 21.90 -8.85
CA GLY A 141 3.52 21.68 -7.82
C GLY A 141 2.97 21.37 -6.41
N ARG A 142 1.85 22.03 -6.03
CA ARG A 142 1.16 21.74 -4.76
C ARG A 142 0.61 20.30 -4.70
N TRP A 143 0.20 19.72 -5.81
CA TRP A 143 -0.27 18.35 -5.89
C TRP A 143 0.90 17.36 -5.87
N GLN A 144 2.01 17.69 -6.54
CA GLN A 144 3.24 16.91 -6.45
C GLN A 144 3.69 16.83 -4.99
N ARG A 145 3.77 17.97 -4.31
CA ARG A 145 4.19 18.05 -2.92
C ARG A 145 3.27 17.26 -1.97
N LEU A 146 1.95 17.33 -2.20
CA LEU A 146 0.99 16.52 -1.44
C LEU A 146 1.27 15.02 -1.59
N LEU A 147 1.52 14.56 -2.81
CA LEU A 147 1.82 13.15 -3.05
C LEU A 147 3.16 12.74 -2.46
N GLU A 148 4.20 13.58 -2.57
CA GLU A 148 5.50 13.36 -1.95
C GLU A 148 5.38 13.18 -0.43
N MET A 149 4.66 14.08 0.24
CA MET A 149 4.47 14.02 1.70
C MET A 149 3.70 12.76 2.12
N LEU A 150 2.70 12.36 1.33
CA LEU A 150 1.90 11.15 1.60
C LEU A 150 2.68 9.85 1.33
N MET A 151 3.71 9.90 0.48
CA MET A 151 4.54 8.76 0.09
C MET A 151 5.89 8.74 0.82
N ALA A 152 6.20 9.77 1.61
CA ALA A 152 7.42 9.82 2.41
C ALA A 152 7.48 8.66 3.42
N ASP A 153 8.67 8.29 3.86
CA ASP A 153 8.87 7.28 4.90
C ASP A 153 9.62 7.90 6.10
N PRO A 154 8.93 8.10 7.23
CA PRO A 154 7.51 7.87 7.48
C PRO A 154 6.61 8.87 6.73
N PRO A 155 5.36 8.50 6.40
CA PRO A 155 4.41 9.42 5.77
C PRO A 155 4.13 10.61 6.68
N ALA A 156 4.04 11.80 6.09
CA ALA A 156 3.66 13.00 6.83
C ALA A 156 2.24 12.87 7.42
N SER A 157 2.05 13.40 8.62
CA SER A 157 0.71 13.46 9.20
C SER A 157 -0.18 14.44 8.44
N TYR A 158 -1.49 14.30 8.56
CA TYR A 158 -2.42 15.25 7.93
C TYR A 158 -2.31 16.67 8.54
N ALA A 159 -1.83 16.78 9.78
CA ALA A 159 -1.52 18.07 10.39
C ALA A 159 -0.33 18.74 9.68
N ASP A 160 0.78 18.01 9.51
CA ASP A 160 1.97 18.51 8.81
C ASP A 160 1.66 18.90 7.36
N ILE A 161 0.85 18.08 6.66
CA ILE A 161 0.39 18.37 5.29
C ILE A 161 -0.49 19.63 5.27
N SER A 162 -1.37 19.78 6.25
CA SER A 162 -2.23 20.95 6.39
C SER A 162 -1.42 22.22 6.55
N ASP A 163 -0.41 22.17 7.42
CA ASP A 163 0.45 23.32 7.73
C ASP A 163 1.37 23.66 6.54
N GLU A 164 2.02 22.67 5.93
CA GLU A 164 2.95 22.91 4.83
C GLU A 164 2.25 23.36 3.54
N LEU A 165 1.08 22.79 3.25
CA LEU A 165 0.36 23.06 2.00
C LEU A 165 -0.76 24.11 2.19
N GLU A 166 -0.94 24.64 3.39
CA GLU A 166 -2.03 25.56 3.72
C GLU A 166 -3.40 25.01 3.26
N LEU A 167 -3.64 23.72 3.50
CA LEU A 167 -4.87 23.02 3.13
C LEU A 167 -5.65 22.65 4.39
N PRO A 168 -6.95 22.92 4.45
CA PRO A 168 -7.78 22.38 5.52
C PRO A 168 -7.65 20.84 5.57
N ILE A 169 -7.48 20.26 6.77
CA ILE A 169 -7.29 18.81 6.96
C ILE A 169 -8.37 18.01 6.21
N GLY A 170 -9.64 18.45 6.28
CA GLY A 170 -10.76 17.79 5.59
C GLY A 170 -10.69 17.85 4.06
N SER A 171 -9.85 18.72 3.48
CA SER A 171 -9.68 18.83 2.02
C SER A 171 -8.53 17.98 1.48
N ILE A 172 -7.66 17.44 2.34
CA ILE A 172 -6.51 16.63 1.92
C ILE A 172 -6.97 15.36 1.18
N GLY A 173 -7.92 14.61 1.73
CA GLY A 173 -8.48 13.41 1.11
C GLY A 173 -9.10 13.68 -0.27
N PRO A 174 -10.06 14.60 -0.41
CA PRO A 174 -10.61 15.00 -1.70
C PRO A 174 -9.57 15.51 -2.70
N THR A 175 -8.56 16.25 -2.24
CA THR A 175 -7.48 16.75 -3.12
C THR A 175 -6.58 15.60 -3.60
N ARG A 176 -6.20 14.67 -2.71
CA ARG A 176 -5.51 13.44 -3.09
C ARG A 176 -6.28 12.66 -4.15
N GLY A 177 -7.60 12.50 -3.98
CA GLY A 177 -8.45 11.83 -4.96
C GLY A 177 -8.31 12.46 -6.34
N ARG A 178 -8.47 13.80 -6.43
CA ARG A 178 -8.30 14.56 -7.69
C ARG A 178 -6.90 14.43 -8.30
N CYS A 179 -5.84 14.40 -7.47
CA CYS A 179 -4.48 14.17 -7.94
C CYS A 179 -4.34 12.80 -8.61
N LEU A 180 -4.83 11.75 -7.95
CA LEU A 180 -4.76 10.38 -8.45
C LEU A 180 -5.59 10.18 -9.72
N ASP A 181 -6.77 10.81 -9.81
CA ASP A 181 -7.61 10.75 -11.02
C ASP A 181 -6.91 11.46 -12.19
N ARG A 182 -6.28 12.60 -11.94
CA ARG A 182 -5.50 13.29 -12.97
C ARG A 182 -4.29 12.46 -13.44
N LEU A 183 -3.56 11.84 -12.52
CA LEU A 183 -2.47 10.91 -12.85
C LEU A 183 -2.96 9.75 -13.70
N ARG A 184 -4.08 9.15 -13.34
CA ARG A 184 -4.68 8.05 -14.12
C ARG A 184 -4.95 8.46 -15.57
N VAL A 185 -5.52 9.64 -15.77
CA VAL A 185 -5.76 10.19 -17.13
C VAL A 185 -4.46 10.40 -17.89
N LEU A 186 -3.41 10.96 -17.24
CA LEU A 186 -2.12 11.18 -17.89
C LEU A 186 -1.43 9.87 -18.30
N LEU A 187 -1.48 8.85 -17.42
CA LEU A 187 -0.90 7.54 -17.69
C LEU A 187 -1.66 6.71 -18.74
N GLN A 188 -2.93 7.00 -18.98
CA GLN A 188 -3.71 6.36 -20.04
C GLN A 188 -3.53 7.03 -21.41
N ALA A 189 -2.98 8.23 -21.44
CA ALA A 189 -2.76 9.00 -22.67
C ALA A 189 -1.37 8.79 -23.27
N THR A 190 -0.52 8.01 -22.59
CA THR A 190 0.85 7.66 -23.01
C THR A 190 0.93 6.22 -23.49
#